data_26eacdaa8f13bc2295b6510cee0a4f74
#
_entry.id   26eacdaa8f13bc2295b6510cee0a4f74
#
_cell.length_a   1.000
_cell.length_b   1.000
_cell.length_c   1.000
_cell.angle_alpha   90.00
_cell.angle_beta   90.00
_cell.angle_gamma   90.00
#
_symmetry.space_group_name_H-M   'P 1'
#
loop_
_entity.id
_entity.type
_entity.pdbx_description
1 polymer ?
#
loop_
_entity_poly.entity_id
_entity_poly.type
_entity_poly.pdbx_seq_one_letter_code
_entity_poly.pdbx_strand_id
1 'polypeptide(L)'
;MQALDTAQLIALAGALGWASGVRLYLVMLLTGLAGYMGWMELPQGLHLLANPVVLGASGFMVFVEFFADKIPGLDSLWDVVHTVIRIPAGAALAAGVFGADSSAMGLAAALVGGTLAATSHAAKATSRAAINTSPEPFTNIGTSLVEDSLVPAGLWLAVAHPFVFIPLLALVLVLSIWLIRLCWRFLTQLFARVARIFSGKPDAGLPPAFTLKSPFSKNDPHV
;
A
#
# COMPACT_ATOMS: atom_id res chain seq x y z
N MET A 1 24.43 19.87 4.53
CA MET A 1 23.57 18.68 4.44
C MET A 1 24.44 17.51 4.02
N GLN A 2 24.21 16.32 4.57
CA GLN A 2 24.96 15.14 4.12
C GLN A 2 24.19 14.50 2.95
N ALA A 3 24.91 14.17 1.88
CA ALA A 3 24.34 13.36 0.80
C ALA A 3 23.91 11.98 1.35
N LEU A 4 22.79 11.45 0.85
CA LEU A 4 22.29 10.14 1.25
C LEU A 4 23.28 9.05 0.88
N ASP A 5 23.55 8.13 1.81
CA ASP A 5 24.36 6.95 1.53
C ASP A 5 23.58 5.89 0.71
N THR A 6 24.29 4.86 0.24
CA THR A 6 23.67 3.81 -0.59
C THR A 6 22.53 3.08 0.12
N ALA A 7 22.64 2.83 1.42
CA ALA A 7 21.59 2.16 2.18
C ALA A 7 20.34 3.05 2.32
N GLN A 8 20.55 4.34 2.55
CA GLN A 8 19.47 5.33 2.58
C GLN A 8 18.79 5.48 1.21
N LEU A 9 19.56 5.47 0.10
CA LEU A 9 18.98 5.52 -1.24
C LEU A 9 18.13 4.28 -1.55
N ILE A 10 18.60 3.09 -1.20
CA ILE A 10 17.84 1.84 -1.38
C ILE A 10 16.57 1.86 -0.52
N ALA A 11 16.69 2.25 0.74
CA ALA A 11 15.55 2.34 1.65
C ALA A 11 14.54 3.41 1.19
N LEU A 12 15.01 4.57 0.74
CA LEU A 12 14.15 5.65 0.21
C LEU A 12 13.39 5.18 -1.05
N ALA A 13 14.07 4.52 -2.00
CA ALA A 13 13.43 3.98 -3.20
C ALA A 13 12.34 2.95 -2.83
N GLY A 14 12.63 2.07 -1.88
CA GLY A 14 11.66 1.12 -1.34
C GLY A 14 10.47 1.80 -0.67
N ALA A 15 10.74 2.83 0.15
CA ALA A 15 9.70 3.60 0.83
C ALA A 15 8.81 4.36 -0.15
N LEU A 16 9.40 5.04 -1.13
CA LEU A 16 8.66 5.76 -2.17
C LEU A 16 7.78 4.82 -3.00
N GLY A 17 8.32 3.66 -3.40
CA GLY A 17 7.54 2.65 -4.11
C GLY A 17 6.37 2.14 -3.28
N TRP A 18 6.62 1.63 -2.08
CA TRP A 18 5.60 1.07 -1.20
C TRP A 18 4.55 2.11 -0.79
N ALA A 19 4.98 3.27 -0.32
CA ALA A 19 4.08 4.30 0.20
C ALA A 19 3.21 4.93 -0.91
N SER A 20 3.70 4.96 -2.16
CA SER A 20 2.91 5.42 -3.32
C SER A 20 1.66 4.57 -3.56
N GLY A 21 1.72 3.27 -3.30
CA GLY A 21 0.54 2.41 -3.40
C GLY A 21 -0.49 2.67 -2.31
N VAL A 22 -0.08 3.23 -1.16
CA VAL A 22 -0.97 3.60 -0.04
C VAL A 22 -1.52 5.01 -0.21
N ARG A 23 -0.63 6.02 -0.35
CA ARG A 23 -0.95 7.46 -0.37
C ARG A 23 0.01 8.23 -1.29
N LEU A 24 -0.20 8.11 -2.60
CA LEU A 24 0.69 8.70 -3.61
C LEU A 24 0.97 10.19 -3.40
N TYR A 25 -0.09 10.98 -3.28
CA TYR A 25 0.04 12.44 -3.20
C TYR A 25 0.68 12.89 -1.88
N LEU A 26 0.46 12.17 -0.79
CA LEU A 26 1.13 12.42 0.48
C LEU A 26 2.63 12.14 0.39
N VAL A 27 3.03 11.07 -0.30
CA VAL A 27 4.44 10.75 -0.57
C VAL A 27 5.10 11.87 -1.38
N MET A 28 4.46 12.31 -2.48
CA MET A 28 4.97 13.40 -3.32
C MET A 28 5.11 14.70 -2.52
N LEU A 29 4.10 15.05 -1.74
CA LEU A 29 4.08 16.25 -0.94
C LEU A 29 5.19 16.24 0.13
N LEU A 30 5.28 15.17 0.92
CA LEU A 30 6.27 15.07 2.01
C LEU A 30 7.70 15.05 1.50
N THR A 31 7.95 14.26 0.44
CA THR A 31 9.28 14.19 -0.19
C THR A 31 9.66 15.56 -0.80
N GLY A 32 8.72 16.18 -1.51
CA GLY A 32 8.94 17.51 -2.08
C GLY A 32 9.16 18.60 -1.05
N LEU A 33 8.37 18.60 0.06
CA LEU A 33 8.56 19.53 1.17
C LEU A 33 9.91 19.33 1.86
N ALA A 34 10.35 18.09 2.06
CA ALA A 34 11.66 17.81 2.65
C ALA A 34 12.80 18.44 1.82
N GLY A 35 12.70 18.37 0.49
CA GLY A 35 13.66 19.03 -0.40
C GLY A 35 13.49 20.56 -0.42
N TYR A 36 12.27 21.07 -0.53
CA TYR A 36 11.99 22.51 -0.58
C TYR A 36 12.41 23.24 0.69
N MET A 37 12.16 22.63 1.84
CA MET A 37 12.56 23.18 3.16
C MET A 37 14.04 22.96 3.48
N GLY A 38 14.77 22.21 2.64
CA GLY A 38 16.18 21.90 2.86
C GLY A 38 16.43 20.93 4.02
N TRP A 39 15.44 20.13 4.41
CA TRP A 39 15.63 19.09 5.46
C TRP A 39 16.44 17.90 4.93
N MET A 40 16.35 17.66 3.63
CA MET A 40 17.04 16.57 2.95
C MET A 40 17.51 17.04 1.58
N GLU A 41 18.70 16.63 1.17
CA GLU A 41 19.17 16.79 -0.21
C GLU A 41 18.49 15.72 -1.07
N LEU A 42 17.56 16.17 -1.94
CA LEU A 42 16.86 15.24 -2.82
C LEU A 42 17.78 14.67 -3.89
N PRO A 43 17.69 13.38 -4.21
CA PRO A 43 18.26 12.84 -5.43
C PRO A 43 17.82 13.61 -6.67
N GLN A 44 18.69 13.77 -7.65
CA GLN A 44 18.47 14.63 -8.82
C GLN A 44 17.15 14.32 -9.56
N GLY A 45 16.80 13.06 -9.70
CA GLY A 45 15.55 12.64 -10.36
C GLY A 45 14.27 12.98 -9.57
N LEU A 46 14.39 13.42 -8.31
CA LEU A 46 13.27 13.83 -7.46
C LEU A 46 13.16 15.35 -7.27
N HIS A 47 14.08 16.14 -7.82
CA HIS A 47 14.08 17.61 -7.63
C HIS A 47 12.79 18.27 -8.09
N LEU A 48 12.09 17.70 -9.09
CA LEU A 48 10.81 18.19 -9.56
C LEU A 48 9.75 18.23 -8.47
N LEU A 49 9.81 17.33 -7.49
CA LEU A 49 8.85 17.29 -6.38
C LEU A 49 8.95 18.55 -5.49
N ALA A 50 10.12 19.17 -5.39
CA ALA A 50 10.32 20.41 -4.64
C ALA A 50 9.82 21.65 -5.37
N ASN A 51 9.30 21.53 -6.60
CA ASN A 51 8.73 22.66 -7.32
C ASN A 51 7.43 23.12 -6.64
N PRO A 52 7.23 24.44 -6.39
CA PRO A 52 6.03 24.97 -5.72
C PRO A 52 4.70 24.58 -6.39
N VAL A 53 4.68 24.45 -7.72
CA VAL A 53 3.48 24.03 -8.46
C VAL A 53 3.16 22.56 -8.14
N VAL A 54 4.18 21.69 -8.12
CA VAL A 54 4.02 20.26 -7.79
C VAL A 54 3.62 20.09 -6.33
N LEU A 55 4.20 20.88 -5.42
CA LEU A 55 3.82 20.91 -4.01
C LEU A 55 2.37 21.34 -3.83
N GLY A 56 1.94 22.42 -4.50
CA GLY A 56 0.57 22.90 -4.44
C GLY A 56 -0.43 21.86 -5.00
N ALA A 57 -0.12 21.25 -6.14
CA ALA A 57 -0.94 20.20 -6.74
C ALA A 57 -1.01 18.95 -5.85
N SER A 58 0.12 18.50 -5.32
CA SER A 58 0.17 17.36 -4.40
C SER A 58 -0.61 17.62 -3.13
N GLY A 59 -0.46 18.82 -2.54
CA GLY A 59 -1.19 19.25 -1.35
C GLY A 59 -2.71 19.27 -1.58
N PHE A 60 -3.15 19.81 -2.71
CA PHE A 60 -4.56 19.79 -3.09
C PHE A 60 -5.08 18.33 -3.23
N MET A 61 -4.32 17.46 -3.89
CA MET A 61 -4.72 16.07 -4.06
C MET A 61 -4.69 15.29 -2.75
N VAL A 62 -3.78 15.60 -1.81
CA VAL A 62 -3.81 15.05 -0.44
C VAL A 62 -5.12 15.41 0.25
N PHE A 63 -5.55 16.68 0.13
CA PHE A 63 -6.83 17.13 0.69
C PHE A 63 -8.01 16.34 0.09
N VAL A 64 -8.07 16.19 -1.23
CA VAL A 64 -9.13 15.43 -1.90
C VAL A 64 -9.11 13.96 -1.47
N GLU A 65 -7.94 13.31 -1.48
CA GLU A 65 -7.77 11.91 -1.07
C GLU A 65 -8.16 11.69 0.39
N PHE A 66 -7.81 12.63 1.29
CA PHE A 66 -8.15 12.56 2.71
C PHE A 66 -9.66 12.47 2.94
N PHE A 67 -10.47 13.21 2.20
CA PHE A 67 -11.93 13.15 2.32
C PHE A 67 -12.51 11.94 1.57
N ALA A 68 -12.02 11.64 0.37
CA ALA A 68 -12.49 10.51 -0.41
C ALA A 68 -12.36 9.19 0.36
N ASP A 69 -11.23 8.98 1.04
CA ASP A 69 -10.94 7.76 1.80
C ASP A 69 -11.79 7.58 3.08
N LYS A 70 -12.51 8.61 3.51
CA LYS A 70 -13.38 8.55 4.70
C LYS A 70 -14.84 8.24 4.39
N ILE A 71 -15.20 8.26 3.12
CA ILE A 71 -16.57 8.01 2.67
C ILE A 71 -16.65 6.58 2.11
N PRO A 72 -17.37 5.65 2.78
CA PRO A 72 -17.52 4.27 2.30
C PRO A 72 -18.08 4.21 0.87
N GLY A 73 -17.45 3.40 0.02
CA GLY A 73 -17.80 3.28 -1.40
C GLY A 73 -17.10 4.30 -2.29
N LEU A 74 -16.95 5.56 -1.88
CA LEU A 74 -16.15 6.56 -2.61
C LEU A 74 -14.66 6.21 -2.54
N ASP A 75 -14.19 5.73 -1.39
CA ASP A 75 -12.83 5.22 -1.20
C ASP A 75 -12.50 4.10 -2.18
N SER A 76 -13.37 3.12 -2.35
CA SER A 76 -13.17 2.01 -3.28
C SER A 76 -13.17 2.47 -4.74
N LEU A 77 -14.05 3.39 -5.11
CA LEU A 77 -14.07 3.99 -6.44
C LEU A 77 -12.78 4.79 -6.71
N TRP A 78 -12.34 5.57 -5.72
CA TRP A 78 -11.10 6.33 -5.77
C TRP A 78 -9.89 5.42 -5.98
N ASP A 79 -9.82 4.31 -5.23
CA ASP A 79 -8.74 3.33 -5.36
C ASP A 79 -8.73 2.66 -6.74
N VAL A 80 -9.87 2.32 -7.31
CA VAL A 80 -9.97 1.75 -8.66
C VAL A 80 -9.41 2.72 -9.71
N VAL A 81 -9.82 3.99 -9.68
CA VAL A 81 -9.32 5.02 -10.60
C VAL A 81 -7.81 5.21 -10.44
N HIS A 82 -7.33 5.23 -9.19
CA HIS A 82 -5.93 5.49 -8.90
C HIS A 82 -5.00 4.28 -9.08
N THR A 83 -5.52 3.07 -9.34
CA THR A 83 -4.69 1.88 -9.67
C THR A 83 -3.76 2.16 -10.84
N VAL A 84 -4.28 2.81 -11.89
CA VAL A 84 -3.51 3.12 -13.11
C VAL A 84 -2.44 4.19 -12.87
N ILE A 85 -2.61 5.03 -11.85
CA ILE A 85 -1.71 6.15 -11.53
C ILE A 85 -0.65 5.74 -10.52
N ARG A 86 -1.04 5.09 -9.41
CA ARG A 86 -0.16 4.80 -8.28
C ARG A 86 0.97 3.85 -8.62
N ILE A 87 0.72 2.83 -9.44
CA ILE A 87 1.73 1.82 -9.80
C ILE A 87 2.84 2.43 -10.66
N PRO A 88 2.55 3.12 -11.80
CA PRO A 88 3.58 3.80 -12.58
C PRO A 88 4.28 4.92 -11.81
N ALA A 89 3.53 5.67 -10.97
CA ALA A 89 4.12 6.73 -10.16
C ALA A 89 5.09 6.17 -9.12
N GLY A 90 4.76 5.06 -8.45
CA GLY A 90 5.67 4.40 -7.52
C GLY A 90 6.93 3.87 -8.19
N ALA A 91 6.81 3.34 -9.40
CA ALA A 91 7.96 2.96 -10.22
C ALA A 91 8.83 4.17 -10.58
N ALA A 92 8.22 5.27 -11.02
CA ALA A 92 8.93 6.50 -11.40
C ALA A 92 9.63 7.16 -10.21
N LEU A 93 8.97 7.23 -9.05
CA LEU A 93 9.55 7.80 -7.83
C LEU A 93 10.74 6.97 -7.33
N ALA A 94 10.62 5.64 -7.34
CA ALA A 94 11.73 4.77 -6.95
C ALA A 94 12.92 4.87 -7.91
N ALA A 95 12.67 4.92 -9.22
CA ALA A 95 13.71 5.14 -10.23
C ALA A 95 14.38 6.50 -10.07
N GLY A 96 13.61 7.55 -9.77
CA GLY A 96 14.10 8.91 -9.56
C GLY A 96 15.14 9.05 -8.44
N VAL A 97 15.16 8.11 -7.47
CA VAL A 97 16.19 8.06 -6.43
C VAL A 97 17.58 7.82 -7.01
N PHE A 98 17.70 7.03 -8.09
CA PHE A 98 18.99 6.67 -8.71
C PHE A 98 19.34 7.50 -9.95
N GLY A 99 18.54 8.53 -10.22
CA GLY A 99 18.73 9.43 -11.37
C GLY A 99 17.89 9.02 -12.59
N ALA A 100 17.55 10.02 -13.40
CA ALA A 100 16.72 9.85 -14.60
C ALA A 100 17.46 9.19 -15.77
N ASP A 101 18.80 9.15 -15.70
CA ASP A 101 19.62 8.51 -16.72
C ASP A 101 19.46 7.00 -16.62
N SER A 102 19.24 6.36 -17.76
CA SER A 102 18.93 4.93 -17.98
C SER A 102 19.94 3.96 -17.39
N SER A 103 20.27 4.12 -16.11
CA SER A 103 21.13 3.21 -15.38
C SER A 103 20.37 1.91 -15.09
N ALA A 104 21.05 0.80 -15.13
CA ALA A 104 20.50 -0.50 -14.72
C ALA A 104 19.89 -0.44 -13.31
N MET A 105 20.44 0.39 -12.43
CA MET A 105 19.94 0.62 -11.07
C MET A 105 18.58 1.36 -11.08
N GLY A 106 18.41 2.38 -11.92
CA GLY A 106 17.15 3.08 -12.08
C GLY A 106 16.04 2.16 -12.61
N LEU A 107 16.36 1.31 -13.59
CA LEU A 107 15.41 0.31 -14.09
C LEU A 107 15.03 -0.73 -13.02
N ALA A 108 16.03 -1.25 -12.30
CA ALA A 108 15.78 -2.19 -11.20
C ALA A 108 14.90 -1.55 -10.11
N ALA A 109 15.19 -0.30 -9.73
CA ALA A 109 14.41 0.46 -8.78
C ALA A 109 12.98 0.71 -9.27
N ALA A 110 12.78 0.98 -10.58
CA ALA A 110 11.44 1.12 -11.17
C ALA A 110 10.63 -0.18 -11.06
N LEU A 111 11.23 -1.32 -11.41
CA LEU A 111 10.56 -2.63 -11.32
C LEU A 111 10.19 -2.98 -9.88
N VAL A 112 11.14 -2.81 -8.96
CA VAL A 112 10.89 -3.06 -7.52
C VAL A 112 9.86 -2.07 -6.98
N GLY A 113 10.02 -0.77 -7.22
CA GLY A 113 9.11 0.28 -6.74
C GLY A 113 7.69 0.11 -7.27
N GLY A 114 7.53 -0.22 -8.55
CA GLY A 114 6.23 -0.52 -9.15
C GLY A 114 5.58 -1.77 -8.54
N THR A 115 6.37 -2.82 -8.28
CA THR A 115 5.88 -4.04 -7.60
C THR A 115 5.46 -3.76 -6.16
N LEU A 116 6.23 -2.96 -5.43
CA LEU A 116 5.91 -2.51 -4.08
C LEU A 116 4.62 -1.68 -4.05
N ALA A 117 4.49 -0.72 -4.99
CA ALA A 117 3.27 0.09 -5.14
C ALA A 117 2.06 -0.78 -5.48
N ALA A 118 2.19 -1.74 -6.40
CA ALA A 118 1.12 -2.66 -6.76
C ALA A 118 0.68 -3.51 -5.56
N THR A 119 1.64 -4.03 -4.77
CA THR A 119 1.35 -4.88 -3.62
C THR A 119 0.66 -4.09 -2.50
N SER A 120 1.17 -2.91 -2.13
CA SER A 120 0.58 -2.07 -1.10
C SER A 120 -0.79 -1.53 -1.51
N HIS A 121 -0.95 -1.14 -2.78
CA HIS A 121 -2.23 -0.71 -3.33
C HIS A 121 -3.27 -1.84 -3.34
N ALA A 122 -2.88 -3.06 -3.77
CA ALA A 122 -3.77 -4.22 -3.72
C ALA A 122 -4.19 -4.56 -2.28
N ALA A 123 -3.29 -4.46 -1.31
CA ALA A 123 -3.61 -4.64 0.10
C ALA A 123 -4.62 -3.60 0.59
N LYS A 124 -4.41 -2.30 0.27
CA LYS A 124 -5.36 -1.22 0.55
C LYS A 124 -6.72 -1.50 -0.09
N ALA A 125 -6.79 -1.68 -1.39
CA ALA A 125 -8.04 -1.85 -2.13
C ALA A 125 -8.84 -3.07 -1.67
N THR A 126 -8.18 -4.22 -1.42
CA THR A 126 -8.87 -5.43 -0.94
C THR A 126 -9.35 -5.30 0.50
N SER A 127 -8.57 -4.64 1.39
CA SER A 127 -9.01 -4.37 2.77
C SER A 127 -10.19 -3.39 2.79
N ARG A 128 -10.16 -2.33 1.99
CA ARG A 128 -11.29 -1.39 1.84
C ARG A 128 -12.53 -2.07 1.31
N ALA A 129 -12.42 -2.90 0.25
CA ALA A 129 -13.54 -3.68 -0.25
C ALA A 129 -14.13 -4.60 0.82
N ALA A 130 -13.32 -5.22 1.67
CA ALA A 130 -13.77 -6.05 2.77
C ALA A 130 -14.45 -5.23 3.90
N ILE A 131 -13.88 -4.08 4.27
CA ILE A 131 -14.44 -3.16 5.27
C ILE A 131 -15.80 -2.63 4.79
N ASN A 132 -15.91 -2.24 3.53
CA ASN A 132 -17.15 -1.68 2.96
C ASN A 132 -18.29 -2.70 2.80
N THR A 133 -18.07 -3.98 3.09
CA THR A 133 -19.17 -4.96 3.23
C THR A 133 -20.01 -4.74 4.49
N SER A 134 -19.46 -4.01 5.48
CA SER A 134 -20.17 -3.55 6.67
C SER A 134 -20.34 -2.04 6.59
N PRO A 135 -21.53 -1.48 6.74
CA PRO A 135 -21.78 -0.04 6.58
C PRO A 135 -21.31 0.79 7.79
N GLU A 136 -20.15 0.45 8.38
CA GLU A 136 -19.63 1.13 9.56
C GLU A 136 -18.58 2.19 9.18
N PRO A 137 -18.86 3.50 9.36
CA PRO A 137 -17.90 4.56 8.99
C PRO A 137 -16.66 4.59 9.88
N PHE A 138 -16.74 4.08 11.11
CA PHE A 138 -15.63 4.16 12.09
C PHE A 138 -14.41 3.34 11.67
N THR A 139 -14.61 2.12 11.16
CA THR A 139 -13.52 1.26 10.69
C THR A 139 -12.81 1.89 9.50
N ASN A 140 -13.58 2.52 8.60
CA ASN A 140 -13.03 3.18 7.42
C ASN A 140 -12.18 4.41 7.79
N ILE A 141 -12.68 5.24 8.73
CA ILE A 141 -11.94 6.39 9.25
C ILE A 141 -10.67 5.93 9.98
N GLY A 142 -10.77 4.91 10.84
CA GLY A 142 -9.63 4.37 11.57
C GLY A 142 -8.53 3.86 10.65
N THR A 143 -8.89 3.09 9.62
CA THR A 143 -7.94 2.58 8.62
C THR A 143 -7.27 3.72 7.86
N SER A 144 -8.05 4.75 7.46
CA SER A 144 -7.53 5.94 6.79
C SER A 144 -6.48 6.66 7.66
N LEU A 145 -6.75 6.86 8.95
CA LEU A 145 -5.81 7.52 9.86
C LEU A 145 -4.52 6.70 10.07
N VAL A 146 -4.63 5.37 10.11
CA VAL A 146 -3.45 4.49 10.16
C VAL A 146 -2.62 4.66 8.89
N GLU A 147 -3.23 4.63 7.71
CA GLU A 147 -2.54 4.86 6.43
C GLU A 147 -1.86 6.23 6.39
N ASP A 148 -2.54 7.29 6.85
CA ASP A 148 -2.02 8.65 6.93
C ASP A 148 -0.78 8.76 7.85
N SER A 149 -0.71 7.93 8.88
CA SER A 149 0.40 7.90 9.84
C SER A 149 1.56 7.02 9.37
N LEU A 150 1.27 5.90 8.71
CA LEU A 150 2.27 4.94 8.25
C LEU A 150 3.19 5.51 7.17
N VAL A 151 2.66 6.35 6.28
CA VAL A 151 3.42 6.92 5.17
C VAL A 151 4.52 7.86 5.68
N PRO A 152 4.25 8.91 6.47
CA PRO A 152 5.31 9.78 6.99
C PRO A 152 6.29 9.03 7.90
N ALA A 153 5.79 8.11 8.74
CA ALA A 153 6.65 7.29 9.60
C ALA A 153 7.59 6.40 8.78
N GLY A 154 7.09 5.77 7.70
CA GLY A 154 7.90 4.95 6.81
C GLY A 154 8.96 5.74 6.05
N LEU A 155 8.61 6.92 5.52
CA LEU A 155 9.56 7.81 4.84
C LEU A 155 10.67 8.28 5.79
N TRP A 156 10.28 8.71 7.00
CA TRP A 156 11.24 9.12 8.02
C TRP A 156 12.17 7.97 8.40
N LEU A 157 11.62 6.77 8.65
CA LEU A 157 12.40 5.60 9.06
C LEU A 157 13.37 5.16 7.96
N ALA A 158 12.97 5.26 6.69
CA ALA A 158 13.81 4.90 5.55
C ALA A 158 15.09 5.77 5.47
N VAL A 159 14.97 7.04 5.81
CA VAL A 159 16.10 7.98 5.79
C VAL A 159 16.90 7.94 7.09
N ALA A 160 16.22 7.93 8.25
CA ALA A 160 16.86 8.00 9.55
C ALA A 160 17.50 6.65 9.97
N HIS A 161 16.85 5.52 9.64
CA HIS A 161 17.25 4.17 10.08
C HIS A 161 17.06 3.14 8.97
N PRO A 162 17.81 3.20 7.84
CA PRO A 162 17.60 2.34 6.66
C PRO A 162 17.70 0.85 6.97
N PHE A 163 18.62 0.45 7.85
CA PHE A 163 18.80 -0.95 8.26
C PHE A 163 17.65 -1.51 9.12
N VAL A 164 16.85 -0.64 9.74
CA VAL A 164 15.61 -1.04 10.43
C VAL A 164 14.43 -1.05 9.44
N PHE A 165 14.39 -0.07 8.55
CA PHE A 165 13.31 0.06 7.58
C PHE A 165 13.25 -1.12 6.60
N ILE A 166 14.39 -1.55 6.04
CA ILE A 166 14.42 -2.61 5.02
C ILE A 166 13.80 -3.94 5.53
N PRO A 167 14.20 -4.50 6.69
CA PRO A 167 13.54 -5.70 7.21
C PRO A 167 12.09 -5.47 7.61
N LEU A 168 11.75 -4.26 8.10
CA LEU A 168 10.37 -3.90 8.40
C LEU A 168 9.51 -3.86 7.13
N LEU A 169 10.02 -3.28 6.04
CA LEU A 169 9.35 -3.29 4.75
C LEU A 169 9.11 -4.73 4.25
N ALA A 170 10.09 -5.61 4.37
CA ALA A 170 9.92 -7.02 4.02
C ALA A 170 8.81 -7.69 4.85
N LEU A 171 8.75 -7.42 6.15
CA LEU A 171 7.68 -7.90 7.02
C LEU A 171 6.32 -7.35 6.58
N VAL A 172 6.23 -6.04 6.31
CA VAL A 172 4.99 -5.39 5.84
C VAL A 172 4.52 -5.99 4.52
N LEU A 173 5.42 -6.33 3.61
CA LEU A 173 5.07 -6.99 2.35
C LEU A 173 4.49 -8.39 2.57
N VAL A 174 5.10 -9.20 3.45
CA VAL A 174 4.57 -10.51 3.81
C VAL A 174 3.17 -10.39 4.41
N LEU A 175 2.98 -9.44 5.33
CA LEU A 175 1.68 -9.15 5.93
C LEU A 175 0.66 -8.64 4.91
N SER A 176 1.09 -7.81 3.96
CA SER A 176 0.23 -7.31 2.86
C SER A 176 -0.25 -8.46 1.97
N ILE A 177 0.63 -9.36 1.58
CA ILE A 177 0.27 -10.54 0.78
C ILE A 177 -0.68 -11.47 1.56
N TRP A 178 -0.43 -11.66 2.84
CA TRP A 178 -1.32 -12.45 3.71
C TRP A 178 -2.70 -11.77 3.82
N LEU A 179 -2.75 -10.46 4.04
CA LEU A 179 -3.98 -9.68 4.12
C LEU A 179 -4.78 -9.73 2.80
N ILE A 180 -4.12 -9.55 1.66
CA ILE A 180 -4.75 -9.69 0.33
C ILE A 180 -5.43 -11.05 0.20
N ARG A 181 -4.72 -12.14 0.55
CA ARG A 181 -5.28 -13.51 0.47
C ARG A 181 -6.47 -13.69 1.41
N LEU A 182 -6.40 -13.13 2.62
CA LEU A 182 -7.48 -13.22 3.61
C LEU A 182 -8.73 -12.48 3.12
N CYS A 183 -8.57 -11.21 2.73
CA CYS A 183 -9.67 -10.38 2.25
C CYS A 183 -10.28 -10.94 0.95
N TRP A 184 -9.45 -11.42 0.03
CA TRP A 184 -9.92 -12.05 -1.21
C TRP A 184 -10.77 -13.30 -0.95
N ARG A 185 -10.33 -14.16 -0.05
CA ARG A 185 -11.12 -15.34 0.38
C ARG A 185 -12.44 -14.93 1.01
N PHE A 186 -12.44 -13.92 1.87
CA PHE A 186 -13.65 -13.41 2.48
C PHE A 186 -14.63 -12.88 1.43
N LEU A 187 -14.18 -12.02 0.52
CA LEU A 187 -15.01 -11.46 -0.54
C LEU A 187 -15.58 -12.52 -1.47
N THR A 188 -14.76 -13.48 -1.92
CA THR A 188 -15.24 -14.56 -2.79
C THR A 188 -16.29 -15.43 -2.11
N GLN A 189 -16.14 -15.71 -0.82
CA GLN A 189 -17.14 -16.45 -0.05
C GLN A 189 -18.43 -15.65 0.13
N LEU A 190 -18.33 -14.35 0.39
CA LEU A 190 -19.48 -13.46 0.52
C LEU A 190 -20.25 -13.38 -0.78
N PHE A 191 -19.59 -13.13 -1.90
CA PHE A 191 -20.23 -13.08 -3.23
C PHE A 191 -20.87 -14.43 -3.60
N ALA A 192 -20.20 -15.54 -3.29
CA ALA A 192 -20.76 -16.86 -3.51
C ALA A 192 -22.03 -17.12 -2.68
N ARG A 193 -22.11 -16.61 -1.46
CA ARG A 193 -23.33 -16.68 -0.62
C ARG A 193 -24.45 -15.83 -1.20
N VAL A 194 -24.17 -14.58 -1.54
CA VAL A 194 -25.13 -13.66 -2.14
C VAL A 194 -25.68 -14.23 -3.45
N ALA A 195 -24.79 -14.70 -4.34
CA ALA A 195 -25.20 -15.31 -5.62
C ALA A 195 -26.12 -16.54 -5.43
N ARG A 196 -25.90 -17.35 -4.39
CA ARG A 196 -26.78 -18.50 -4.07
C ARG A 196 -28.17 -18.07 -3.61
N ILE A 197 -28.24 -17.03 -2.78
CA ILE A 197 -29.53 -16.48 -2.31
C ILE A 197 -30.38 -16.03 -3.51
N PHE A 198 -29.76 -15.35 -4.48
CA PHE A 198 -30.46 -14.91 -5.69
C PHE A 198 -30.75 -16.00 -6.71
N SER A 199 -29.99 -17.11 -6.72
CA SER A 199 -30.21 -18.22 -7.68
C SER A 199 -31.17 -19.28 -7.21
N GLY A 200 -31.75 -19.18 -6.01
CA GLY A 200 -32.78 -20.09 -5.48
C GLY A 200 -32.34 -21.56 -5.34
N LYS A 201 -31.02 -21.84 -5.36
CA LYS A 201 -30.51 -23.20 -5.19
C LYS A 201 -30.48 -23.56 -3.70
N PRO A 202 -31.05 -24.75 -3.29
CA PRO A 202 -30.99 -25.19 -1.90
C PRO A 202 -29.55 -25.37 -1.43
N ASP A 203 -29.33 -25.16 -0.14
CA ASP A 203 -28.03 -25.37 0.52
C ASP A 203 -27.54 -26.82 0.33
N ALA A 204 -26.71 -27.05 -0.65
CA ALA A 204 -25.84 -28.20 -0.62
C ALA A 204 -24.78 -27.89 0.45
N GLY A 205 -24.89 -28.59 1.60
CA GLY A 205 -24.19 -28.33 2.86
C GLY A 205 -22.82 -27.68 2.72
N LEU A 206 -22.70 -26.53 3.34
CA LEU A 206 -21.40 -25.85 3.48
C LEU A 206 -20.40 -26.80 4.12
N PRO A 207 -19.17 -26.92 3.61
CA PRO A 207 -18.11 -27.48 4.43
C PRO A 207 -18.03 -26.62 5.70
N PRO A 208 -17.90 -27.24 6.89
CA PRO A 208 -17.95 -26.51 8.15
C PRO A 208 -16.87 -25.43 8.14
N ALA A 209 -17.29 -24.21 8.52
CA ALA A 209 -16.39 -23.11 8.72
C ALA A 209 -15.26 -23.56 9.66
N PHE A 210 -14.03 -23.55 9.13
CA PHE A 210 -12.81 -23.63 9.92
C PHE A 210 -12.77 -24.73 10.98
N THR A 211 -12.75 -25.99 10.59
CA THR A 211 -12.15 -27.02 11.44
C THR A 211 -10.63 -26.94 11.27
N LEU A 212 -9.96 -26.33 12.24
CA LEU A 212 -8.55 -26.62 12.49
C LEU A 212 -8.44 -28.12 12.64
N LYS A 213 -7.90 -28.80 11.63
CA LYS A 213 -7.55 -30.20 11.75
C LYS A 213 -6.52 -30.28 12.87
N SER A 214 -6.95 -30.72 14.04
CA SER A 214 -6.05 -30.99 15.16
C SER A 214 -5.01 -32.00 14.67
N PRO A 215 -3.69 -31.71 14.78
CA PRO A 215 -2.66 -32.65 14.39
C PRO A 215 -2.60 -33.90 15.30
N PHE A 216 -3.52 -34.01 16.29
CA PHE A 216 -3.52 -35.05 17.32
C PHE A 216 -4.76 -35.96 17.30
N SER A 217 -5.50 -36.03 16.20
CA SER A 217 -6.50 -37.10 16.08
C SER A 217 -5.76 -38.40 15.78
N LYS A 218 -5.32 -39.09 16.82
CA LYS A 218 -4.94 -40.51 16.78
C LYS A 218 -6.15 -41.32 16.36
N ASN A 219 -6.02 -42.03 15.25
CA ASN A 219 -6.83 -43.19 14.93
C ASN A 219 -6.66 -44.19 16.11
N ASP A 220 -7.73 -44.49 16.79
CA ASP A 220 -7.81 -45.77 17.51
C ASP A 220 -8.46 -46.79 16.57
N PRO A 221 -7.70 -47.81 16.16
CA PRO A 221 -8.30 -49.02 15.62
C PRO A 221 -8.59 -49.98 16.77
N HIS A 222 -9.74 -50.67 16.69
CA HIS A 222 -10.15 -51.84 17.50
C HIS A 222 -10.97 -51.52 18.79
N VAL A 223 -12.15 -52.08 18.90
CA VAL A 223 -12.49 -53.53 18.99
C VAL A 223 -13.86 -53.74 18.39
#